data_1ce0523e52588bd9943bcc1f295224e4
#
_entry.id   1ce0523e52588bd9943bcc1f295224e4
#
_cell.length_a   1.000
_cell.length_b   1.000
_cell.length_c   1.000
_cell.angle_alpha   90.00
_cell.angle_beta   90.00
_cell.angle_gamma   90.00
#
_symmetry.space_group_name_H-M   'P 1'
#
loop_
_entity.id
_entity.type
_entity.pdbx_description
1 polymer ?
#
loop_
_entity_poly.entity_id
_entity_poly.type
_entity_poly.pdbx_seq_one_letter_code
_entity_poly.pdbx_strand_id
1 'polypeptide(L)'
;PKRPMNDGKQPDTDGDKVGDECDPCPLDADTTDCKTTFDPNDRDKDGVPNDSDNCPDLANKDQADGDKDGIGDACDPCPQQAGTCAFTIKELRDSGLGKKPAEGTAVKVVNATVIAIRTKKSLGFYIREGKGDYEAIFVYTKTAPQASDGTALKLGDIIEIEGAYGVYNNTDQIETPTSIKVTGSSGDITPVDVSTANLKPGSVSAEMLESQLVRVKTVTVTGLVDAAKSDDFWVTDDGNACSGTNPPCAHVGGFFYDGGTKDGKPAAAASDTFTSIVGVI
;
A
#
# COMPACT_ATOMS: atom_id res chain seq x y z
N PRO A 1 31.18 -5.43 39.70
CA PRO A 1 32.53 -5.46 39.18
C PRO A 1 32.49 -5.13 37.70
N LYS A 2 32.97 -3.91 37.35
CA LYS A 2 33.11 -3.44 35.98
C LYS A 2 34.05 -4.40 35.24
N ARG A 3 33.57 -5.08 34.22
CA ARG A 3 34.41 -5.82 33.28
C ARG A 3 35.03 -4.78 32.34
N PRO A 4 36.35 -4.61 32.32
CA PRO A 4 36.96 -3.71 31.35
C PRO A 4 36.76 -4.26 29.94
N MET A 5 36.62 -3.36 28.98
CA MET A 5 36.59 -3.69 27.56
C MET A 5 37.76 -4.63 27.22
N ASN A 6 37.44 -5.84 26.80
CA ASN A 6 38.41 -6.79 26.34
C ASN A 6 38.32 -6.87 24.84
N ASP A 7 39.37 -6.37 24.15
CA ASP A 7 39.66 -6.62 22.72
C ASP A 7 38.87 -5.86 21.61
N GLY A 8 38.20 -4.78 21.96
CA GLY A 8 37.55 -3.93 20.91
C GLY A 8 36.40 -4.60 20.19
N LYS A 9 35.74 -5.57 20.82
CA LYS A 9 34.61 -6.34 20.20
C LYS A 9 33.25 -6.05 20.79
N GLN A 10 33.14 -5.30 21.88
CA GLN A 10 31.84 -4.84 22.38
C GLN A 10 31.48 -3.50 21.74
N PRO A 11 30.24 -3.30 21.33
CA PRO A 11 29.75 -1.97 20.99
C PRO A 11 29.96 -1.02 22.18
N ASP A 12 30.39 0.19 21.86
CA ASP A 12 30.53 1.31 22.76
C ASP A 12 29.99 2.50 21.96
N THR A 13 28.70 2.73 22.10
CA THR A 13 27.93 3.59 21.17
C THR A 13 28.19 5.07 21.44
N ASP A 14 28.54 5.46 22.68
CA ASP A 14 28.82 6.84 23.06
C ASP A 14 30.33 7.15 23.20
N GLY A 15 31.20 6.12 23.15
CA GLY A 15 32.64 6.28 23.13
C GLY A 15 33.29 6.56 24.48
N ASP A 16 32.60 6.31 25.59
CA ASP A 16 33.09 6.56 26.97
C ASP A 16 34.01 5.48 27.51
N LYS A 17 34.25 4.39 26.75
CA LYS A 17 35.06 3.20 27.06
C LYS A 17 34.38 2.22 28.04
N VAL A 18 33.11 2.31 28.23
CA VAL A 18 32.27 1.30 28.87
C VAL A 18 31.42 0.67 27.76
N GLY A 19 31.49 -0.64 27.58
CA GLY A 19 30.68 -1.29 26.53
C GLY A 19 29.19 -1.27 26.86
N ASP A 20 28.34 -1.17 25.86
CA ASP A 20 26.88 -0.99 25.96
C ASP A 20 26.21 -1.97 26.94
N GLU A 21 26.68 -3.22 27.03
CA GLU A 21 26.14 -4.21 28.01
C GLU A 21 26.49 -3.92 29.48
N CYS A 22 27.54 -3.16 29.72
CA CYS A 22 28.04 -2.83 31.07
C CYS A 22 27.83 -1.38 31.44
N ASP A 23 27.37 -0.60 30.49
CA ASP A 23 27.11 0.82 30.63
C ASP A 23 25.66 1.06 31.09
N PRO A 24 25.47 1.73 32.25
CA PRO A 24 24.15 2.19 32.67
C PRO A 24 23.51 3.17 31.69
N CYS A 25 24.33 3.82 30.84
CA CYS A 25 23.93 4.90 29.94
C CYS A 25 24.52 4.74 28.54
N PRO A 26 24.19 3.68 27.78
CA PRO A 26 24.86 3.30 26.53
C PRO A 26 24.83 4.34 25.39
N LEU A 27 24.16 5.47 25.57
CA LEU A 27 24.05 6.58 24.62
C LEU A 27 24.53 7.93 25.20
N ASP A 28 25.11 7.94 26.39
CA ASP A 28 25.58 9.15 27.05
C ASP A 28 26.94 8.90 27.73
N ALA A 29 28.00 9.50 27.24
CA ALA A 29 29.36 9.37 27.73
C ALA A 29 29.57 9.78 29.20
N ASP A 30 28.54 10.16 29.93
CA ASP A 30 28.57 10.43 31.37
C ASP A 30 28.14 9.20 32.18
N THR A 31 29.10 8.40 32.59
CA THR A 31 28.91 7.14 33.35
C THR A 31 28.37 7.30 34.76
N THR A 32 28.18 8.51 35.26
CA THR A 32 27.79 8.76 36.67
C THR A 32 26.35 9.25 36.82
N ASP A 33 25.86 9.95 35.85
CA ASP A 33 24.49 10.46 35.82
C ASP A 33 23.97 10.32 34.38
N CYS A 34 23.23 9.28 34.11
CA CYS A 34 22.56 9.15 32.80
C CYS A 34 21.66 10.37 32.58
N LYS A 35 22.21 11.42 31.95
CA LYS A 35 21.47 12.64 31.64
C LYS A 35 20.45 12.45 30.52
N THR A 36 20.49 11.27 29.88
CA THR A 36 19.36 10.76 29.12
C THR A 36 18.28 10.31 30.11
N THR A 37 17.86 11.17 31.00
CA THR A 37 16.64 10.95 31.74
C THR A 37 15.54 10.83 30.67
N PHE A 38 14.99 9.61 30.55
CA PHE A 38 13.68 9.47 29.92
C PHE A 38 12.77 10.40 30.72
N ASP A 39 12.53 11.59 30.19
CA ASP A 39 11.50 12.45 30.74
C ASP A 39 10.18 11.95 30.13
N PRO A 40 9.31 11.36 30.94
CA PRO A 40 8.01 10.91 30.43
C PRO A 40 7.15 12.07 29.91
N ASN A 41 7.55 13.31 30.25
CA ASN A 41 6.84 14.51 29.84
C ASN A 41 7.46 15.21 28.61
N ASP A 42 8.65 14.78 28.15
CA ASP A 42 9.36 15.30 26.96
C ASP A 42 10.11 14.13 26.33
N ARG A 43 9.41 13.44 25.42
CA ARG A 43 9.85 12.12 24.90
C ARG A 43 10.99 12.21 23.92
N ASP A 44 10.98 13.23 23.06
CA ASP A 44 11.99 13.47 22.03
C ASP A 44 13.11 14.45 22.46
N LYS A 45 12.93 15.06 23.66
CA LYS A 45 13.91 15.93 24.33
C LYS A 45 14.22 17.24 23.60
N ASP A 46 13.24 17.81 22.96
CA ASP A 46 13.38 19.10 22.29
C ASP A 46 13.16 20.29 23.24
N GLY A 47 12.68 20.02 24.45
CA GLY A 47 12.43 21.00 25.51
C GLY A 47 10.99 21.46 25.56
N VAL A 48 10.08 20.87 24.77
CA VAL A 48 8.63 21.08 24.80
C VAL A 48 7.96 19.87 25.43
N PRO A 49 7.14 20.07 26.49
CA PRO A 49 6.41 18.94 27.10
C PRO A 49 5.44 18.29 26.13
N ASN A 50 5.34 16.93 26.14
CA ASN A 50 4.46 16.16 25.25
C ASN A 50 3.02 16.68 25.18
N ASP A 51 2.47 17.21 26.28
CA ASP A 51 1.08 17.72 26.34
C ASP A 51 0.89 19.03 25.54
N SER A 52 1.97 19.72 25.20
CA SER A 52 1.99 20.98 24.46
C SER A 52 2.81 20.90 23.18
N ASP A 53 3.38 19.72 22.90
CA ASP A 53 4.23 19.44 21.76
C ASP A 53 3.37 18.98 20.57
N ASN A 54 3.54 19.68 19.44
CA ASN A 54 2.84 19.33 18.21
C ASN A 54 3.51 18.20 17.40
N CYS A 55 4.70 17.70 17.86
CA CYS A 55 5.38 16.50 17.35
C CYS A 55 6.02 15.67 18.49
N PRO A 56 5.28 15.07 19.42
CA PRO A 56 5.80 14.52 20.69
C PRO A 56 6.86 13.40 20.57
N ASP A 57 7.11 12.89 19.39
CA ASP A 57 8.08 11.81 19.12
C ASP A 57 9.21 12.26 18.17
N LEU A 58 9.21 13.52 17.70
CA LEU A 58 10.20 14.05 16.76
C LEU A 58 10.58 15.49 17.10
N ALA A 59 11.78 15.68 17.62
CA ALA A 59 12.29 16.96 18.10
C ALA A 59 12.10 18.12 17.10
N ASN A 60 11.28 19.10 17.50
CA ASN A 60 10.96 20.28 16.71
C ASN A 60 10.76 21.53 17.59
N LYS A 61 11.78 21.91 18.33
CA LYS A 61 11.77 22.99 19.33
C LYS A 61 11.11 24.30 18.91
N ASP A 62 11.06 24.58 17.61
CA ASP A 62 10.41 25.77 17.05
C ASP A 62 8.89 25.65 16.95
N GLN A 63 8.36 24.42 17.13
CA GLN A 63 6.93 24.13 17.11
C GLN A 63 6.22 24.72 15.88
N ALA A 64 6.93 24.75 14.73
CA ALA A 64 6.38 25.22 13.50
C ALA A 64 5.15 24.39 13.11
N ASP A 65 4.06 25.07 12.68
CA ASP A 65 2.80 24.49 12.24
C ASP A 65 2.23 25.44 11.16
N GLY A 66 2.56 25.12 9.91
CA GLY A 66 2.32 26.01 8.77
C GLY A 66 0.87 26.16 8.40
N ASP A 67 0.06 25.12 8.57
CA ASP A 67 -1.37 25.12 8.22
C ASP A 67 -2.31 25.21 9.43
N LYS A 68 -1.73 25.13 10.64
CA LYS A 68 -2.43 25.33 11.93
C LYS A 68 -3.46 24.24 12.26
N ASP A 69 -3.17 23.01 11.91
CA ASP A 69 -4.04 21.88 12.23
C ASP A 69 -3.68 21.21 13.57
N GLY A 70 -2.58 21.64 14.21
CA GLY A 70 -2.12 21.16 15.50
C GLY A 70 -1.06 20.06 15.40
N ILE A 71 -0.66 19.67 14.18
CA ILE A 71 0.48 18.78 13.92
C ILE A 71 1.65 19.64 13.45
N GLY A 72 2.83 19.46 14.06
CA GLY A 72 4.01 20.26 13.69
C GLY A 72 4.57 19.90 12.32
N ASP A 73 5.08 20.89 11.59
CA ASP A 73 5.66 20.71 10.24
C ASP A 73 6.69 19.58 10.16
N ALA A 74 7.40 19.30 11.26
CA ALA A 74 8.43 18.28 11.32
C ALA A 74 7.88 16.85 11.23
N CYS A 75 6.69 16.60 11.77
CA CYS A 75 6.03 15.30 11.81
C CYS A 75 4.75 15.26 10.95
N ASP A 76 4.39 16.37 10.34
CA ASP A 76 3.23 16.45 9.45
C ASP A 76 3.59 16.01 8.02
N PRO A 77 2.94 14.97 7.49
CA PRO A 77 3.12 14.55 6.10
C PRO A 77 2.73 15.63 5.07
N CYS A 78 1.93 16.63 5.45
CA CYS A 78 1.45 17.67 4.57
C CYS A 78 1.41 19.06 5.22
N PRO A 79 2.55 19.63 5.63
CA PRO A 79 2.66 20.82 6.51
C PRO A 79 2.07 22.12 5.95
N GLN A 80 1.41 22.09 4.81
CA GLN A 80 0.74 23.23 4.18
C GLN A 80 -0.75 22.97 3.90
N GLN A 81 -1.31 21.86 4.42
CA GLN A 81 -2.69 21.44 4.19
C GLN A 81 -3.31 20.90 5.46
N ALA A 82 -4.09 21.72 6.16
CA ALA A 82 -4.79 21.33 7.38
C ALA A 82 -5.69 20.12 7.20
N GLY A 83 -5.61 19.17 8.15
CA GLY A 83 -6.43 17.97 8.20
C GLY A 83 -5.82 16.79 7.46
N THR A 84 -6.66 15.87 6.96
CA THR A 84 -6.16 14.65 6.31
C THR A 84 -5.42 14.99 5.02
N CYS A 85 -4.17 14.57 4.93
CA CYS A 85 -3.31 14.79 3.77
C CYS A 85 -3.90 14.22 2.48
N ALA A 86 -3.97 15.06 1.45
CA ALA A 86 -4.31 14.60 0.12
C ALA A 86 -3.07 14.03 -0.58
N PHE A 87 -3.17 12.78 -0.99
CA PHE A 87 -2.17 12.07 -1.76
C PHE A 87 -2.74 11.68 -3.11
N THR A 88 -1.92 11.68 -4.14
CA THR A 88 -2.21 10.90 -5.33
C THR A 88 -1.98 9.40 -5.03
N ILE A 89 -2.68 8.53 -5.74
CA ILE A 89 -2.45 7.08 -5.61
C ILE A 89 -1.00 6.73 -5.92
N LYS A 90 -0.40 7.44 -6.88
CA LYS A 90 1.01 7.26 -7.20
C LYS A 90 1.94 7.60 -6.02
N GLU A 91 1.68 8.67 -5.28
CA GLU A 91 2.45 9.02 -4.08
C GLU A 91 2.31 7.97 -2.97
N LEU A 92 1.15 7.33 -2.85
CA LEU A 92 0.93 6.24 -1.90
C LEU A 92 1.71 4.96 -2.27
N ARG A 93 1.95 4.70 -3.55
CA ARG A 93 2.48 3.42 -4.03
C ARG A 93 3.92 3.48 -4.51
N ASP A 94 4.33 4.53 -5.18
CA ASP A 94 5.67 4.68 -5.75
C ASP A 94 6.68 5.14 -4.69
N SER A 95 7.42 4.20 -4.11
CA SER A 95 8.47 4.50 -3.12
C SER A 95 9.61 5.37 -3.68
N GLY A 96 9.78 5.39 -5.00
CA GLY A 96 10.79 6.22 -5.68
C GLY A 96 10.50 7.71 -5.56
N LEU A 97 9.26 8.11 -5.29
CA LEU A 97 8.89 9.51 -5.07
C LEU A 97 9.28 10.03 -3.66
N GLY A 98 9.61 9.13 -2.72
CA GLY A 98 9.94 9.52 -1.34
C GLY A 98 8.77 10.13 -0.55
N LYS A 99 7.53 9.92 -0.99
CA LYS A 99 6.31 10.46 -0.38
C LYS A 99 5.39 9.40 0.23
N LYS A 100 5.77 8.13 0.08
CA LYS A 100 4.98 7.00 0.59
C LYS A 100 4.83 7.12 2.10
N PRO A 101 3.60 7.23 2.64
CA PRO A 101 3.39 7.41 4.08
C PRO A 101 3.70 6.13 4.87
N ALA A 102 3.88 6.27 6.18
CA ALA A 102 3.94 5.12 7.08
C ALA A 102 2.58 4.42 7.17
N GLU A 103 2.59 3.10 7.46
CA GLU A 103 1.34 2.37 7.70
C GLU A 103 0.56 2.99 8.87
N GLY A 104 -0.76 3.08 8.71
CA GLY A 104 -1.66 3.72 9.66
C GLY A 104 -1.86 5.22 9.47
N THR A 105 -1.05 5.87 8.61
CA THR A 105 -1.23 7.30 8.30
C THR A 105 -2.61 7.53 7.69
N ALA A 106 -3.33 8.53 8.19
CA ALA A 106 -4.57 8.99 7.59
C ALA A 106 -4.28 9.63 6.24
N VAL A 107 -4.95 9.16 5.20
CA VAL A 107 -4.76 9.61 3.82
C VAL A 107 -6.09 9.95 3.16
N LYS A 108 -6.04 10.90 2.24
CA LYS A 108 -7.16 11.30 1.41
C LYS A 108 -6.78 11.16 -0.06
N VAL A 109 -7.66 10.56 -0.87
CA VAL A 109 -7.53 10.53 -2.33
C VAL A 109 -8.76 11.19 -2.93
N VAL A 110 -8.56 12.04 -3.92
CA VAL A 110 -9.63 12.80 -4.57
C VAL A 110 -9.71 12.47 -6.06
N ASN A 111 -10.90 12.58 -6.64
CA ASN A 111 -11.13 12.35 -8.07
C ASN A 111 -10.74 10.95 -8.60
N ALA A 112 -10.71 9.95 -7.74
CA ALA A 112 -10.42 8.58 -8.15
C ALA A 112 -11.67 7.89 -8.71
N THR A 113 -11.51 7.12 -9.78
CA THR A 113 -12.58 6.36 -10.43
C THR A 113 -12.65 4.94 -9.89
N VAL A 114 -13.84 4.47 -9.51
CA VAL A 114 -14.10 3.07 -9.14
C VAL A 114 -14.03 2.18 -10.39
N ILE A 115 -13.06 1.28 -10.45
CA ILE A 115 -12.79 0.45 -11.63
C ILE A 115 -13.13 -1.03 -11.46
N ALA A 116 -13.21 -1.51 -10.22
CA ALA A 116 -13.67 -2.86 -9.92
C ALA A 116 -14.23 -2.93 -8.51
N ILE A 117 -15.17 -3.83 -8.24
CA ILE A 117 -15.81 -4.01 -6.92
C ILE A 117 -15.76 -5.48 -6.54
N ARG A 118 -15.29 -5.79 -5.33
CA ARG A 118 -15.28 -7.12 -4.74
C ARG A 118 -16.41 -7.26 -3.73
N THR A 119 -17.34 -8.15 -4.01
CA THR A 119 -18.51 -8.38 -3.16
C THR A 119 -18.45 -9.67 -2.35
N LYS A 120 -17.41 -10.50 -2.59
CA LYS A 120 -17.18 -11.78 -1.89
C LYS A 120 -15.74 -11.86 -1.38
N LYS A 121 -15.53 -12.58 -0.26
CA LYS A 121 -14.24 -12.69 0.44
C LYS A 121 -13.67 -11.28 0.66
N SER A 122 -12.52 -11.04 1.04
CA SER A 122 -11.89 -9.71 1.21
C SER A 122 -12.65 -8.57 0.50
N LEU A 123 -13.74 -8.09 1.13
CA LEU A 123 -14.63 -7.08 0.54
C LEU A 123 -13.85 -5.80 0.27
N GLY A 124 -14.17 -5.12 -0.80
CA GLY A 124 -13.49 -3.89 -1.16
C GLY A 124 -13.72 -3.51 -2.62
N PHE A 125 -12.96 -2.54 -3.08
CA PHE A 125 -13.03 -2.07 -4.46
C PHE A 125 -11.69 -1.48 -4.89
N TYR A 126 -11.52 -1.32 -6.17
CA TYR A 126 -10.32 -0.75 -6.77
C TYR A 126 -10.65 0.61 -7.34
N ILE A 127 -9.75 1.55 -7.11
CA ILE A 127 -9.84 2.92 -7.63
C ILE A 127 -8.58 3.27 -8.40
N ARG A 128 -8.71 4.21 -9.35
CA ARG A 128 -7.58 4.77 -10.06
C ARG A 128 -7.75 6.26 -10.33
N GLU A 129 -6.65 6.98 -10.42
CA GLU A 129 -6.60 8.37 -10.89
C GLU A 129 -6.25 8.45 -12.38
N GLY A 130 -5.53 7.47 -12.91
CA GLY A 130 -5.11 7.39 -14.30
C GLY A 130 -4.89 5.96 -14.77
N LYS A 131 -4.17 5.81 -15.87
CA LYS A 131 -3.83 4.52 -16.50
C LYS A 131 -2.33 4.24 -16.50
N GLY A 132 -1.56 5.09 -15.86
CA GLY A 132 -0.11 4.96 -15.73
C GLY A 132 0.30 4.03 -14.60
N ASP A 133 1.60 3.97 -14.40
CA ASP A 133 2.24 3.17 -13.39
C ASP A 133 1.92 3.70 -11.98
N TYR A 134 1.57 2.79 -11.07
CA TYR A 134 1.22 3.09 -9.67
C TYR A 134 -0.05 3.95 -9.49
N GLU A 135 -0.88 4.13 -10.50
CA GLU A 135 -2.05 5.02 -10.45
C GLU A 135 -3.36 4.31 -10.06
N ALA A 136 -3.30 3.07 -9.56
CA ALA A 136 -4.46 2.34 -9.03
C ALA A 136 -4.14 1.71 -7.67
N ILE A 137 -5.14 1.61 -6.79
CA ILE A 137 -4.99 1.06 -5.44
C ILE A 137 -6.25 0.29 -5.01
N PHE A 138 -6.07 -0.72 -4.17
CA PHE A 138 -7.16 -1.43 -3.53
C PHE A 138 -7.65 -0.66 -2.30
N VAL A 139 -8.96 -0.65 -2.10
CA VAL A 139 -9.62 -0.14 -0.89
C VAL A 139 -10.27 -1.31 -0.18
N TYR A 140 -9.76 -1.64 1.01
CA TYR A 140 -10.33 -2.70 1.84
C TYR A 140 -11.50 -2.17 2.66
N THR A 141 -12.64 -2.87 2.60
CA THR A 141 -13.81 -2.58 3.41
C THR A 141 -14.24 -3.80 4.22
N LYS A 142 -14.80 -3.60 5.41
CA LYS A 142 -15.32 -4.70 6.25
C LYS A 142 -16.72 -5.14 5.81
N THR A 143 -17.40 -4.30 5.05
CA THR A 143 -18.77 -4.48 4.56
C THR A 143 -18.80 -4.30 3.05
N ALA A 144 -19.95 -4.56 2.42
CA ALA A 144 -20.13 -4.28 1.00
C ALA A 144 -19.81 -2.80 0.69
N PRO A 145 -19.04 -2.52 -0.38
CA PRO A 145 -18.62 -1.17 -0.72
C PRO A 145 -19.80 -0.22 -0.94
N GLN A 146 -19.83 0.85 -0.15
CA GLN A 146 -20.84 1.89 -0.24
C GLN A 146 -20.26 3.25 0.14
N ALA A 147 -20.87 4.31 -0.36
CA ALA A 147 -20.57 5.67 0.06
C ALA A 147 -21.04 5.91 1.52
N SER A 148 -20.56 6.97 2.14
CA SER A 148 -20.88 7.30 3.54
C SER A 148 -22.36 7.61 3.77
N ASP A 149 -23.12 7.93 2.73
CA ASP A 149 -24.57 8.11 2.75
C ASP A 149 -25.35 6.79 2.62
N GLY A 150 -24.65 5.66 2.52
CA GLY A 150 -25.25 4.33 2.33
C GLY A 150 -25.51 3.95 0.87
N THR A 151 -25.23 4.80 -0.09
CA THR A 151 -25.39 4.49 -1.51
C THR A 151 -24.36 3.46 -1.95
N ALA A 152 -24.79 2.37 -2.60
CA ALA A 152 -23.88 1.37 -3.15
C ALA A 152 -23.01 1.97 -4.25
N LEU A 153 -21.69 1.72 -4.17
CA LEU A 153 -20.75 2.15 -5.20
C LEU A 153 -20.96 1.39 -6.52
N LYS A 154 -20.70 2.05 -7.63
CA LYS A 154 -20.82 1.53 -8.98
C LYS A 154 -19.52 1.75 -9.76
N LEU A 155 -19.31 0.92 -10.77
CA LEU A 155 -18.22 1.14 -11.73
C LEU A 155 -18.39 2.49 -12.41
N GLY A 156 -17.32 3.26 -12.50
CA GLY A 156 -17.32 4.60 -13.07
C GLY A 156 -17.71 5.72 -12.09
N ASP A 157 -18.07 5.40 -10.84
CA ASP A 157 -18.20 6.46 -9.83
C ASP A 157 -16.86 7.15 -9.63
N ILE A 158 -16.90 8.47 -9.58
CA ILE A 158 -15.75 9.30 -9.21
C ILE A 158 -15.92 9.64 -7.74
N ILE A 159 -14.90 9.38 -6.94
CA ILE A 159 -15.00 9.47 -5.50
C ILE A 159 -13.88 10.33 -4.89
N GLU A 160 -14.18 10.85 -3.72
CA GLU A 160 -13.25 11.31 -2.72
C GLU A 160 -13.30 10.29 -1.56
N ILE A 161 -12.14 9.84 -1.08
CA ILE A 161 -12.04 8.85 -0.03
C ILE A 161 -11.01 9.25 1.01
N GLU A 162 -11.33 9.03 2.28
CA GLU A 162 -10.43 9.12 3.41
C GLU A 162 -10.36 7.79 4.13
N GLY A 163 -9.18 7.38 4.59
CA GLY A 163 -8.93 6.13 5.29
C GLY A 163 -7.51 6.05 5.79
N ALA A 164 -7.08 4.91 6.29
CA ALA A 164 -5.69 4.67 6.69
C ALA A 164 -4.92 4.01 5.54
N TYR A 165 -3.70 4.48 5.27
CA TYR A 165 -2.78 3.76 4.41
C TYR A 165 -2.31 2.48 5.10
N GLY A 166 -2.26 1.37 4.38
CA GLY A 166 -1.81 0.08 4.90
C GLY A 166 -1.15 -0.78 3.82
N VAL A 167 -0.44 -1.82 4.27
CA VAL A 167 0.18 -2.82 3.40
C VAL A 167 -0.27 -4.21 3.84
N TYR A 168 -0.88 -4.97 2.95
CA TYR A 168 -1.29 -6.34 3.22
C TYR A 168 -0.76 -7.30 2.16
N ASN A 169 0.01 -8.29 2.57
CA ASN A 169 0.70 -9.24 1.68
C ASN A 169 1.52 -8.54 0.57
N ASN A 170 2.25 -7.50 0.93
CA ASN A 170 3.03 -6.62 0.05
C ASN A 170 2.19 -5.78 -0.94
N THR A 171 0.87 -5.73 -0.79
CA THR A 171 -0.02 -4.91 -1.60
C THR A 171 -0.39 -3.65 -0.85
N ASP A 172 -0.14 -2.49 -1.43
CA ASP A 172 -0.56 -1.20 -0.91
C ASP A 172 -2.07 -1.06 -0.98
N GLN A 173 -2.69 -0.58 0.09
CA GLN A 173 -4.14 -0.42 0.16
C GLN A 173 -4.56 0.77 1.04
N ILE A 174 -5.79 1.22 0.84
CA ILE A 174 -6.48 2.09 1.80
C ILE A 174 -7.35 1.21 2.67
N GLU A 175 -7.16 1.26 3.97
CA GLU A 175 -7.90 0.45 4.94
C GLU A 175 -8.93 1.28 5.70
N THR A 176 -9.96 0.58 6.18
CA THR A 176 -10.96 1.17 7.08
C THR A 176 -11.40 2.58 6.68
N PRO A 177 -11.96 2.77 5.47
CA PRO A 177 -12.39 4.09 5.04
C PRO A 177 -13.28 4.77 6.08
N THR A 178 -12.92 6.00 6.45
CA THR A 178 -13.70 6.86 7.37
C THR A 178 -14.71 7.71 6.63
N SER A 179 -14.41 8.01 5.36
CA SER A 179 -15.31 8.75 4.46
C SER A 179 -15.16 8.25 3.02
N ILE A 180 -16.29 8.03 2.36
CA ILE A 180 -16.37 7.78 0.91
C ILE A 180 -17.49 8.64 0.36
N LYS A 181 -17.15 9.58 -0.52
CA LYS A 181 -18.08 10.51 -1.12
C LYS A 181 -18.07 10.38 -2.63
N VAL A 182 -19.21 10.09 -3.24
CA VAL A 182 -19.37 10.12 -4.70
C VAL A 182 -19.48 11.57 -5.14
N THR A 183 -18.52 12.01 -5.95
CA THR A 183 -18.43 13.40 -6.47
C THR A 183 -18.84 13.48 -7.93
N GLY A 184 -18.92 12.36 -8.62
CA GLY A 184 -19.31 12.27 -10.02
C GLY A 184 -19.55 10.84 -10.46
N SER A 185 -19.94 10.68 -11.72
CA SER A 185 -20.11 9.40 -12.40
C SER A 185 -19.57 9.53 -13.83
N SER A 186 -19.42 8.42 -14.52
CA SER A 186 -18.84 8.37 -15.87
C SER A 186 -17.30 8.54 -15.91
N GLY A 187 -16.63 8.17 -14.84
CA GLY A 187 -15.18 8.01 -14.82
C GLY A 187 -14.73 6.95 -15.85
N ASP A 188 -13.50 7.08 -16.31
CA ASP A 188 -12.93 6.17 -17.29
C ASP A 188 -12.67 4.78 -16.69
N ILE A 189 -13.40 3.76 -17.16
CA ILE A 189 -13.25 2.35 -16.81
C ILE A 189 -12.66 1.51 -17.94
N THR A 190 -12.13 2.14 -19.01
CA THR A 190 -11.48 1.38 -20.08
C THR A 190 -10.18 0.74 -19.57
N PRO A 191 -9.97 -0.57 -19.79
CA PRO A 191 -8.77 -1.25 -19.32
C PRO A 191 -7.51 -0.74 -20.05
N VAL A 192 -6.37 -0.89 -19.39
CA VAL A 192 -5.04 -0.68 -19.99
C VAL A 192 -4.67 -1.91 -20.80
N ASP A 193 -4.33 -1.74 -22.07
CA ASP A 193 -3.83 -2.85 -22.90
C ASP A 193 -2.39 -3.20 -22.51
N VAL A 194 -2.17 -4.45 -22.14
CA VAL A 194 -0.87 -4.96 -21.72
C VAL A 194 -0.57 -6.31 -22.36
N SER A 195 0.69 -6.73 -22.35
CA SER A 195 1.08 -8.09 -22.70
C SER A 195 1.14 -9.00 -21.46
N THR A 196 1.08 -10.31 -21.64
CA THR A 196 1.30 -11.26 -20.54
C THR A 196 2.68 -11.12 -19.92
N ALA A 197 3.67 -10.69 -20.66
CA ALA A 197 5.03 -10.42 -20.15
C ALA A 197 5.06 -9.32 -19.09
N ASN A 198 4.18 -8.30 -19.20
CA ASN A 198 4.04 -7.24 -18.19
C ASN A 198 3.43 -7.75 -16.88
N LEU A 199 2.70 -8.86 -16.92
CA LEU A 199 1.96 -9.42 -15.80
C LEU A 199 2.71 -10.57 -15.11
N LYS A 200 3.97 -10.76 -15.43
CA LYS A 200 4.79 -11.81 -14.84
C LYS A 200 4.90 -11.61 -13.33
N PRO A 201 4.53 -12.60 -12.51
CA PRO A 201 4.58 -12.49 -11.05
C PRO A 201 5.98 -12.06 -10.55
N GLY A 202 6.01 -11.06 -9.66
CA GLY A 202 7.23 -10.51 -9.08
C GLY A 202 8.09 -9.67 -10.03
N SER A 203 7.58 -9.30 -11.21
CA SER A 203 8.25 -8.32 -12.08
C SER A 203 7.93 -6.89 -11.66
N VAL A 204 8.85 -5.97 -11.93
CA VAL A 204 8.63 -4.53 -11.70
C VAL A 204 7.40 -4.03 -12.46
N SER A 205 7.19 -4.52 -13.69
CA SER A 205 6.01 -4.13 -14.49
C SER A 205 4.70 -4.58 -13.86
N ALA A 206 4.64 -5.78 -13.27
CA ALA A 206 3.44 -6.25 -12.57
C ALA A 206 3.18 -5.42 -11.32
N GLU A 207 4.21 -5.05 -10.57
CA GLU A 207 4.13 -4.17 -9.41
C GLU A 207 3.59 -2.78 -9.79
N MET A 208 4.10 -2.19 -10.86
CA MET A 208 3.64 -0.90 -11.37
C MET A 208 2.16 -0.91 -11.75
N LEU A 209 1.67 -2.04 -12.27
CA LEU A 209 0.30 -2.22 -12.75
C LEU A 209 -0.63 -2.84 -11.69
N GLU A 210 -0.12 -3.20 -10.51
CA GLU A 210 -0.92 -3.77 -9.44
C GLU A 210 -2.15 -2.90 -9.14
N SER A 211 -3.28 -3.53 -8.87
CA SER A 211 -4.58 -2.88 -8.68
C SER A 211 -5.17 -2.20 -9.93
N GLN A 212 -4.47 -2.18 -11.07
CA GLN A 212 -4.95 -1.58 -12.32
C GLN A 212 -5.89 -2.53 -13.07
N LEU A 213 -6.91 -1.96 -13.70
CA LEU A 213 -7.76 -2.68 -14.64
C LEU A 213 -7.04 -2.82 -15.99
N VAL A 214 -6.68 -4.05 -16.33
CA VAL A 214 -5.89 -4.35 -17.53
C VAL A 214 -6.64 -5.25 -18.51
N ARG A 215 -6.21 -5.23 -19.76
CA ARG A 215 -6.69 -6.13 -20.82
C ARG A 215 -5.49 -6.74 -21.55
N VAL A 216 -5.50 -8.06 -21.64
CA VAL A 216 -4.60 -8.81 -22.56
C VAL A 216 -5.42 -9.29 -23.74
N LYS A 217 -4.90 -9.09 -24.95
CA LYS A 217 -5.57 -9.45 -26.21
C LYS A 217 -4.99 -10.74 -26.79
N THR A 218 -5.84 -11.50 -27.45
CA THR A 218 -5.44 -12.69 -28.23
C THR A 218 -4.60 -13.67 -27.40
N VAL A 219 -5.20 -14.18 -26.32
CA VAL A 219 -4.48 -15.06 -25.40
C VAL A 219 -4.84 -16.52 -25.62
N THR A 220 -3.86 -17.39 -25.36
CA THR A 220 -4.03 -18.85 -25.37
C THR A 220 -3.83 -19.39 -23.95
N VAL A 221 -4.71 -20.27 -23.51
CA VAL A 221 -4.56 -20.99 -22.24
C VAL A 221 -3.48 -22.05 -22.39
N THR A 222 -2.47 -21.98 -21.54
CA THR A 222 -1.34 -22.91 -21.57
C THR A 222 -1.45 -24.03 -20.56
N GLY A 223 -2.30 -23.91 -19.55
CA GLY A 223 -2.56 -24.95 -18.56
C GLY A 223 -3.32 -24.41 -17.34
N LEU A 224 -3.80 -25.35 -16.51
CA LEU A 224 -4.39 -25.04 -15.21
C LEU A 224 -3.29 -24.89 -14.17
N VAL A 225 -3.48 -24.00 -13.20
CA VAL A 225 -2.50 -23.72 -12.13
C VAL A 225 -2.42 -24.93 -11.16
N ASP A 226 -3.58 -25.39 -10.69
CA ASP A 226 -3.72 -26.61 -9.86
C ASP A 226 -5.15 -27.13 -10.05
N ALA A 227 -5.32 -28.02 -11.01
CA ALA A 227 -6.63 -28.56 -11.39
C ALA A 227 -7.39 -29.24 -10.23
N ALA A 228 -6.68 -29.65 -9.16
CA ALA A 228 -7.29 -30.27 -8.00
C ALA A 228 -7.82 -29.26 -6.97
N LYS A 229 -7.33 -28.03 -6.97
CA LYS A 229 -7.61 -27.03 -5.92
C LYS A 229 -8.29 -25.76 -6.43
N SER A 230 -8.03 -25.38 -7.68
CA SER A 230 -8.57 -24.14 -8.26
C SER A 230 -8.86 -24.31 -9.76
N ASP A 231 -9.78 -23.51 -10.26
CA ASP A 231 -10.04 -23.39 -11.70
C ASP A 231 -9.14 -22.31 -12.34
N ASP A 232 -8.05 -21.91 -11.65
CA ASP A 232 -7.13 -20.89 -12.13
C ASP A 232 -6.28 -21.44 -13.28
N PHE A 233 -5.96 -20.57 -14.22
CA PHE A 233 -5.23 -20.97 -15.41
C PHE A 233 -4.18 -19.94 -15.83
N TRP A 234 -3.20 -20.43 -16.58
CA TRP A 234 -2.15 -19.62 -17.17
C TRP A 234 -2.49 -19.26 -18.60
N VAL A 235 -2.19 -18.03 -18.99
CA VAL A 235 -2.38 -17.53 -20.35
C VAL A 235 -1.12 -16.86 -20.89
N THR A 236 -0.96 -16.94 -22.21
CA THR A 236 0.09 -16.26 -22.94
C THR A 236 -0.51 -15.57 -24.19
N ASP A 237 0.08 -14.44 -24.60
CA ASP A 237 -0.23 -13.72 -25.82
C ASP A 237 0.87 -13.86 -26.90
N ASP A 238 1.96 -14.52 -26.57
CA ASP A 238 3.12 -14.74 -27.46
C ASP A 238 3.27 -16.18 -27.98
N GLY A 239 2.34 -17.06 -27.56
CA GLY A 239 2.34 -18.47 -27.96
C GLY A 239 3.35 -19.36 -27.25
N ASN A 240 4.13 -18.83 -26.28
CA ASN A 240 5.11 -19.60 -25.52
C ASN A 240 4.41 -20.40 -24.42
N ALA A 241 4.89 -21.63 -24.18
CA ALA A 241 4.38 -22.44 -23.08
C ALA A 241 4.79 -21.86 -21.73
N CYS A 242 3.85 -21.87 -20.79
CA CYS A 242 4.11 -21.53 -19.40
C CYS A 242 4.82 -22.71 -18.71
N SER A 243 6.13 -22.71 -18.69
CA SER A 243 6.93 -23.76 -18.05
C SER A 243 7.91 -23.18 -17.03
N GLY A 244 8.14 -23.94 -15.94
CA GLY A 244 9.10 -23.56 -14.90
C GLY A 244 8.49 -22.78 -13.73
N THR A 245 9.35 -22.43 -12.76
CA THR A 245 8.96 -21.79 -11.50
C THR A 245 8.65 -20.30 -11.63
N ASN A 246 8.87 -19.70 -12.78
CA ASN A 246 8.62 -18.29 -13.07
C ASN A 246 8.27 -18.12 -14.57
N PRO A 247 7.10 -18.60 -15.01
CA PRO A 247 6.74 -18.59 -16.42
C PRO A 247 6.49 -17.15 -16.91
N PRO A 248 6.74 -16.88 -18.21
CA PRO A 248 6.44 -15.58 -18.84
C PRO A 248 4.95 -15.40 -19.13
N CYS A 249 4.09 -15.91 -18.26
CA CYS A 249 2.65 -16.00 -18.47
C CYS A 249 1.90 -15.22 -17.39
N ALA A 250 0.69 -14.78 -17.71
CA ALA A 250 -0.21 -14.22 -16.73
C ALA A 250 -1.04 -15.31 -16.05
N HIS A 251 -1.24 -15.17 -14.75
CA HIS A 251 -2.13 -16.00 -13.96
C HIS A 251 -3.53 -15.38 -13.93
N VAL A 252 -4.52 -16.16 -14.31
CA VAL A 252 -5.95 -15.78 -14.24
C VAL A 252 -6.59 -16.49 -13.05
N GLY A 253 -6.82 -15.74 -11.98
CA GLY A 253 -7.42 -16.21 -10.74
C GLY A 253 -8.89 -15.81 -10.58
N GLY A 254 -9.61 -16.44 -9.65
CA GLY A 254 -11.06 -16.40 -9.53
C GLY A 254 -11.67 -15.33 -8.62
N PHE A 255 -10.94 -14.29 -8.19
CA PHE A 255 -11.46 -13.35 -7.19
C PHE A 255 -12.61 -12.45 -7.66
N PHE A 256 -12.77 -12.23 -8.96
CA PHE A 256 -13.71 -11.25 -9.52
C PHE A 256 -14.90 -11.83 -10.26
N TYR A 257 -14.94 -13.15 -10.43
CA TYR A 257 -16.00 -13.78 -11.22
C TYR A 257 -17.20 -14.08 -10.34
N ASP A 258 -18.33 -13.45 -10.67
CA ASP A 258 -19.62 -13.70 -10.04
C ASP A 258 -20.60 -14.26 -11.09
N GLY A 259 -20.88 -15.55 -11.02
CA GLY A 259 -21.90 -16.16 -11.88
C GLY A 259 -21.38 -16.95 -13.09
N GLY A 260 -20.74 -18.02 -12.88
CA GLY A 260 -20.35 -19.06 -13.83
C GLY A 260 -20.08 -20.37 -13.09
N THR A 261 -19.16 -21.20 -13.57
CA THR A 261 -18.65 -22.31 -12.81
C THR A 261 -18.08 -21.80 -11.48
N LYS A 262 -18.13 -22.52 -10.41
CA LYS A 262 -17.77 -22.21 -9.01
C LYS A 262 -17.61 -20.73 -8.58
N ASP A 263 -16.94 -19.88 -9.36
CA ASP A 263 -16.62 -18.47 -9.04
C ASP A 263 -16.97 -17.50 -10.18
N GLY A 264 -17.74 -17.91 -11.19
CA GLY A 264 -18.11 -17.07 -12.34
C GLY A 264 -17.03 -16.95 -13.43
N LYS A 265 -15.88 -17.55 -13.20
CA LYS A 265 -14.79 -17.63 -14.15
C LYS A 265 -15.19 -18.58 -15.31
N PRO A 266 -14.92 -18.26 -16.58
CA PRO A 266 -15.15 -19.16 -17.67
C PRO A 266 -14.35 -20.46 -17.47
N ALA A 267 -14.97 -21.61 -17.74
CA ALA A 267 -14.22 -22.85 -17.82
C ALA A 267 -13.20 -22.71 -18.95
N ALA A 268 -11.95 -23.05 -18.66
CA ALA A 268 -10.87 -22.98 -19.62
C ALA A 268 -10.10 -24.29 -19.64
N ALA A 269 -9.72 -24.75 -20.82
CA ALA A 269 -8.86 -25.91 -21.03
C ALA A 269 -7.58 -25.47 -21.76
N ALA A 270 -6.53 -26.28 -21.63
CA ALA A 270 -5.30 -26.03 -22.37
C ALA A 270 -5.59 -25.92 -23.88
N SER A 271 -5.00 -24.96 -24.54
CA SER A 271 -5.18 -24.59 -25.94
C SER A 271 -6.45 -23.80 -26.26
N ASP A 272 -7.33 -23.51 -25.28
CA ASP A 272 -8.41 -22.55 -25.51
C ASP A 272 -7.83 -21.16 -25.82
N THR A 273 -8.54 -20.42 -26.67
CA THR A 273 -8.14 -19.05 -27.04
C THR A 273 -9.24 -18.07 -26.69
N PHE A 274 -8.85 -16.89 -26.21
CA PHE A 274 -9.75 -15.77 -25.97
C PHE A 274 -9.29 -14.56 -26.79
N THR A 275 -10.22 -13.82 -27.36
CA THR A 275 -9.92 -12.57 -28.06
C THR A 275 -9.38 -11.51 -27.10
N SER A 276 -9.83 -11.53 -25.86
CA SER A 276 -9.24 -10.75 -24.78
C SER A 276 -9.68 -11.26 -23.41
N ILE A 277 -8.85 -10.99 -22.41
CA ILE A 277 -9.19 -11.13 -20.98
C ILE A 277 -9.03 -9.77 -20.34
N VAL A 278 -10.03 -9.35 -19.56
CA VAL A 278 -10.00 -8.11 -18.76
C VAL A 278 -10.08 -8.50 -17.28
N GLY A 279 -9.21 -7.89 -16.47
CA GLY A 279 -9.17 -8.17 -15.05
C GLY A 279 -8.36 -7.11 -14.30
N VAL A 280 -8.32 -7.24 -12.96
CA VAL A 280 -7.45 -6.44 -12.10
C VAL A 280 -6.26 -7.29 -11.68
N ILE A 281 -5.09 -6.70 -11.63
CA ILE A 281 -3.85 -7.34 -11.18
C ILE A 281 -3.77 -7.29 -9.65
#